data_f74bdd9c42ed27039f5f12b498c52086
#
_entry.id   f74bdd9c42ed27039f5f12b498c52086
#
_cell.length_a   1.000
_cell.length_b   1.000
_cell.length_c   1.000
_cell.angle_alpha   90.00
_cell.angle_beta   90.00
_cell.angle_gamma   90.00
#
_symmetry.space_group_name_H-M   'P 1'
#
loop_
_entity.id
_entity.type
_entity.pdbx_description
1 polymer ?
#
loop_
_entity_poly.entity_id
_entity_poly.type
_entity_poly.pdbx_seq_one_letter_code
_entity_poly.pdbx_strand_id
1 'polypeptide(L)'
;MDTTTKTPVEIYSTPSCHFCHMAKEWLTSKNIPFVDYNVAENMEKRKEMVEMTGQLGVPVIKIEDNLMVGFNQEQMAKLLGVAE
;
A
#
# COMPACT_ATOMS: atom_id res chain seq x y z
N MET A 1 -20.72 -5.85 -11.68
CA MET A 1 -20.17 -5.77 -11.51
C MET A 1 -19.50 -5.85 -11.34
N ASP A 2 -19.02 -5.78 -11.20
CA ASP A 2 -18.22 -5.77 -11.06
C ASP A 2 -17.62 -5.83 -10.53
N THR A 3 -17.35 -5.89 -10.32
CA THR A 3 -16.67 -5.86 -9.81
C THR A 3 -15.97 -5.96 -9.45
N THR A 4 -15.74 -5.91 -9.51
CA THR A 4 -14.94 -5.89 -9.21
C THR A 4 -14.22 -5.75 -8.88
N THR A 5 -13.79 -5.63 -8.79
CA THR A 5 -12.97 -5.45 -8.48
C THR A 5 -12.41 -4.78 -7.98
N LYS A 6 -12.11 -4.69 -7.63
CA LYS A 6 -11.58 -3.95 -7.09
C LYS A 6 -10.85 -4.07 -6.15
N THR A 7 -9.89 -4.04 -6.25
CA THR A 7 -9.22 -4.09 -5.27
C THR A 7 -8.53 -3.20 -4.84
N PRO A 8 -8.80 -2.69 -3.96
CA PRO A 8 -8.21 -1.62 -3.51
C PRO A 8 -7.04 -1.88 -2.69
N VAL A 9 -5.96 -1.91 -3.31
CA VAL A 9 -4.66 -1.80 -2.64
C VAL A 9 -4.28 -0.32 -2.73
N GLU A 10 -4.07 0.29 -1.57
CA GLU A 10 -3.66 1.69 -1.49
C GLU A 10 -2.33 1.74 -0.78
N ILE A 11 -1.37 2.46 -1.34
CA ILE A 11 -0.04 2.60 -0.76
C ILE A 11 0.22 4.06 -0.43
N TYR A 12 0.62 4.31 0.80
CA TYR A 12 1.02 5.64 1.25
C TYR A 12 2.55 5.62 1.28
N SER A 13 3.18 6.42 0.44
CA SER A 13 4.62 6.35 0.21
C SER A 13 5.27 7.71 0.05
N THR A 14 6.60 7.72 -0.01
CA THR A 14 7.36 8.91 -0.37
C THR A 14 8.34 8.54 -1.47
N PRO A 15 8.80 9.53 -2.26
CA PRO A 15 9.72 9.23 -3.36
C PRO A 15 11.06 8.65 -2.93
N SER A 16 11.49 8.93 -1.71
CA SER A 16 12.78 8.46 -1.24
C SER A 16 12.72 7.14 -0.48
N CYS A 17 11.56 6.54 -0.37
CA CYS A 17 11.39 5.33 0.40
C CYS A 17 11.71 4.09 -0.41
N HIS A 18 12.79 3.41 -0.03
CA HIS A 18 13.23 2.20 -0.74
C HIS A 18 12.19 1.08 -0.67
N PHE A 19 11.66 0.83 0.52
CA PHE A 19 10.66 -0.24 0.69
C PHE A 19 9.34 0.08 -0.01
N CYS A 20 9.02 1.36 -0.17
CA CYS A 20 7.85 1.75 -0.93
C CYS A 20 8.01 1.35 -2.39
N HIS A 21 9.20 1.58 -2.95
CA HIS A 21 9.48 1.18 -4.33
C HIS A 21 9.42 -0.33 -4.49
N MET A 22 9.95 -1.06 -3.52
CA MET A 22 9.91 -2.52 -3.55
C MET A 22 8.47 -3.04 -3.55
N ALA A 23 7.63 -2.45 -2.72
CA ALA A 23 6.23 -2.85 -2.64
C ALA A 23 5.52 -2.61 -3.97
N LYS A 24 5.75 -1.44 -4.57
CA LYS A 24 5.12 -1.11 -5.84
C LYS A 24 5.60 -2.00 -6.97
N GLU A 25 6.88 -2.31 -6.98
CA GLU A 25 7.44 -3.22 -7.99
C GLU A 25 6.87 -4.62 -7.86
N TRP A 26 6.74 -5.09 -6.64
CA TRP A 26 6.17 -6.42 -6.40
C TRP A 26 4.72 -6.49 -6.87
N LEU A 27 3.92 -5.47 -6.54
CA LEU A 27 2.52 -5.43 -6.97
C LEU A 27 2.42 -5.39 -8.49
N THR A 28 3.28 -4.61 -9.12
CA THR A 28 3.31 -4.51 -10.58
C THR A 28 3.67 -5.86 -11.21
N SER A 29 4.64 -6.56 -10.62
CA SER A 29 5.06 -7.86 -11.14
C SER A 29 3.97 -8.92 -11.02
N LYS A 30 3.04 -8.74 -10.09
CA LYS A 30 1.93 -9.66 -9.89
C LYS A 30 0.67 -9.19 -10.62
N ASN A 31 0.75 -8.10 -11.37
CA ASN A 31 -0.38 -7.52 -12.09
C ASN A 31 -1.53 -7.12 -11.15
N ILE A 32 -1.17 -6.65 -9.97
CA ILE A 32 -2.17 -6.22 -8.97
C ILE A 32 -2.27 -4.70 -9.05
N PRO A 33 -3.46 -4.17 -9.38
CA PRO A 33 -3.62 -2.72 -9.44
C PRO A 33 -3.57 -2.12 -8.04
N PHE A 34 -3.03 -0.92 -7.94
CA PHE A 34 -2.95 -0.21 -6.67
C PHE A 34 -3.00 1.29 -6.91
N VAL A 35 -3.33 2.03 -5.86
CA VAL A 35 -3.29 3.49 -5.88
C VAL A 35 -2.13 3.92 -4.99
N ASP A 36 -1.29 4.80 -5.49
CA ASP A 36 -0.12 5.27 -4.77
C ASP A 36 -0.33 6.72 -4.36
N TYR A 37 -0.29 6.99 -3.07
CA TYR A 37 -0.42 8.34 -2.53
C TYR A 37 0.95 8.82 -2.07
N ASN A 38 1.43 9.92 -2.66
CA ASN A 38 2.69 10.51 -2.24
C ASN A 38 2.44 11.41 -1.03
N VAL A 39 2.70 10.89 0.16
CA VAL A 39 2.41 11.63 1.39
C VAL A 39 3.45 12.72 1.71
N ALA A 40 4.52 12.78 0.92
CA ALA A 40 5.46 13.89 1.02
C ALA A 40 4.83 15.16 0.47
N GLU A 41 3.92 15.04 -0.49
CA GLU A 41 3.26 16.18 -1.11
C GLU A 41 1.79 16.31 -0.76
N ASN A 42 1.12 15.20 -0.56
CA ASN A 42 -0.31 15.20 -0.27
C ASN A 42 -0.55 15.20 1.23
N MET A 43 -0.79 16.38 1.78
CA MET A 43 -0.94 16.54 3.22
C MET A 43 -2.20 15.89 3.77
N GLU A 44 -3.26 15.84 2.97
CA GLU A 44 -4.49 15.17 3.39
C GLU A 44 -4.28 13.68 3.57
N LYS A 45 -3.59 13.07 2.61
CA LYS A 45 -3.30 11.63 2.69
C LYS A 45 -2.30 11.31 3.79
N ARG A 46 -1.36 12.23 4.03
CA ARG A 46 -0.41 12.07 5.13
C ARG A 46 -1.14 12.07 6.47
N LYS A 47 -2.07 13.00 6.65
CA LYS A 47 -2.86 13.08 7.86
C LYS A 47 -3.71 11.82 8.04
N GLU A 48 -4.33 11.35 6.95
CA GLU A 48 -5.13 10.14 6.95
C GLU A 48 -4.29 8.94 7.39
N MET A 49 -3.07 8.82 6.85
CA MET A 49 -2.16 7.75 7.19
C MET A 49 -1.82 7.78 8.69
N VAL A 50 -1.52 8.96 9.23
CA VAL A 50 -1.19 9.11 10.64
C VAL A 50 -2.38 8.74 11.51
N GLU A 51 -3.58 9.13 11.10
CA GLU A 51 -4.78 8.81 11.86
C GLU A 51 -5.04 7.30 11.90
N MET A 52 -4.74 6.62 10.80
CA MET A 52 -4.94 5.17 10.72
C MET A 52 -3.89 4.38 11.49
N THR A 53 -2.65 4.85 11.47
CA THR A 53 -1.53 4.07 12.01
C THR A 53 -0.95 4.62 13.30
N GLY A 54 -1.20 5.88 13.60
CA GLY A 54 -0.60 6.54 14.74
C GLY A 54 0.86 6.91 14.54
N GLN A 55 1.36 6.84 13.31
CA GLN A 55 2.77 7.14 13.05
C GLN A 55 2.96 7.65 11.63
N LEU A 56 4.14 8.21 11.37
CA LEU A 56 4.48 8.76 10.06
C LEU A 56 5.28 7.82 9.17
N GLY A 57 5.55 6.61 9.62
CA GLY A 57 6.38 5.68 8.86
C GLY A 57 5.77 5.24 7.54
N VAL A 58 6.58 5.07 6.53
CA VAL A 58 6.16 4.57 5.23
C VAL A 58 6.99 3.34 4.87
N PRO A 59 6.50 2.46 4.02
CA PRO A 59 5.18 2.49 3.39
C PRO A 59 4.08 2.04 4.34
N VAL A 60 2.88 2.55 4.12
CA VAL A 60 1.68 2.01 4.75
C VAL A 60 0.83 1.47 3.60
N ILE A 61 0.43 0.22 3.71
CA ILE A 61 -0.30 -0.45 2.64
C ILE A 61 -1.65 -0.89 3.18
N LYS A 62 -2.70 -0.43 2.53
CA LYS A 62 -4.06 -0.78 2.91
C LYS A 62 -4.62 -1.71 1.86
N ILE A 63 -5.05 -2.89 2.30
CA ILE A 63 -5.65 -3.88 1.43
C ILE A 63 -7.03 -4.19 2.00
N GLU A 64 -8.06 -3.63 1.38
CA GLU A 64 -9.44 -3.68 1.87
C GLU A 64 -9.48 -3.13 3.31
N ASP A 65 -9.81 -3.96 4.28
CA ASP A 65 -9.86 -3.52 5.68
C ASP A 65 -8.58 -3.83 6.44
N ASN A 66 -7.60 -4.40 5.76
CA ASN A 66 -6.33 -4.76 6.39
C ASN A 66 -5.32 -3.64 6.21
N LEU A 67 -4.56 -3.37 7.27
CA LEU A 67 -3.58 -2.31 7.25
C LEU A 67 -2.22 -2.89 7.59
N MET A 68 -1.23 -2.63 6.75
CA MET A 68 0.12 -3.11 6.97
C MET A 68 1.07 -1.94 7.00
N VAL A 69 1.89 -1.86 8.04
CA VAL A 69 2.91 -0.84 8.16
C VAL A 69 4.24 -1.48 7.81
N GLY A 70 4.89 -0.92 6.80
CA GLY A 70 6.11 -1.51 6.25
C GLY A 70 5.78 -2.48 5.12
N PHE A 71 6.81 -2.98 4.46
CA PHE A 71 6.62 -3.93 3.37
C PHE A 71 6.98 -5.33 3.83
N ASN A 72 6.02 -6.22 3.80
CA ASN A 72 6.24 -7.62 4.11
C ASN A 72 5.61 -8.43 2.98
N GLN A 73 6.44 -8.93 2.09
CA GLN A 73 5.98 -9.63 0.89
C GLN A 73 5.14 -10.86 1.23
N GLU A 74 5.55 -11.62 2.21
CA GLU A 74 4.83 -12.82 2.62
C GLU A 74 3.42 -12.48 3.10
N GLN A 75 3.31 -11.46 3.95
CA GLN A 75 2.02 -11.06 4.48
C GLN A 75 1.13 -10.47 3.38
N MET A 76 1.71 -9.69 2.48
CA MET A 76 0.96 -9.14 1.35
C MET A 76 0.43 -10.26 0.46
N ALA A 77 1.25 -11.27 0.21
CA ALA A 77 0.82 -12.40 -0.61
C ALA A 77 -0.35 -13.11 0.02
N LYS A 78 -0.32 -13.29 1.34
CA LYS A 78 -1.41 -13.94 2.06
C LYS A 78 -2.70 -13.12 2.00
N LEU A 79 -2.58 -11.81 2.22
CA LEU A 79 -3.75 -10.93 2.21
C LEU A 79 -4.38 -10.83 0.83
N LEU A 80 -3.58 -10.94 -0.21
CA LEU A 80 -4.06 -10.83 -1.59
C LEU A 80 -4.39 -12.18 -2.21
N GLY A 81 -4.01 -13.27 -1.54
CA GLY A 81 -4.28 -14.60 -2.05
C GLY A 81 -3.44 -14.99 -3.25
N VAL A 82 -2.21 -14.47 -3.33
CA VAL A 82 -1.33 -14.77 -4.46
C VAL A 82 -0.03 -15.41 -3.96
N ALA A 83 0.72 -15.98 -4.87
CA ALA A 83 2.01 -16.57 -4.54
C ALA A 83 3.05 -15.47 -4.34
N GLU A 84 4.01 -15.74 -3.46
CA GLU A 84 5.13 -14.83 -3.31
C GLU A 84 5.98 -14.81 -4.59
#